data_db3a07958ea5d48acebb9d73efb9ffcf
#
_entry.id   db3a07958ea5d48acebb9d73efb9ffcf
#
_cell.length_a   1.000
_cell.length_b   1.000
_cell.length_c   1.000
_cell.angle_alpha   90.00
_cell.angle_beta   90.00
_cell.angle_gamma   90.00
#
_symmetry.space_group_name_H-M   'P 1'
#
loop_
_entity.id
_entity.type
_entity.pdbx_description
1 polymer ?
#
loop_
_entity_poly.entity_id
_entity_poly.type
_entity_poly.pdbx_seq_one_letter_code
_entity_poly.pdbx_strand_id
1 'polypeptide(L)'
;MQFSFFYKTISKMSTTNLIETTIQFVKAILAQAEGGHDWFHIERVYKNAVLIAASENCDLEIVQLGALLHDIADSKFHDGDESIGPRTARTFLESEKVSPATIDHVIAIIENISFKGGRVERQFSSIELDIVQDADRLDAIGAIGIARTFNYGGFKNRALYLSLIHI
;
A
#
# COMPACT_ATOMS: atom_id res chain seq x y z
N MET A 1 -16.28 4.99 34.74
CA MET A 1 -14.93 4.57 34.33
C MET A 1 -14.87 3.18 33.66
N GLN A 2 -15.80 2.27 33.95
CA GLN A 2 -15.83 0.89 33.43
C GLN A 2 -16.29 0.77 31.94
N PHE A 3 -17.16 1.64 31.47
CA PHE A 3 -17.69 1.62 30.09
C PHE A 3 -16.65 2.00 29.04
N SER A 4 -15.71 2.90 29.34
CA SER A 4 -14.67 3.33 28.39
C SER A 4 -13.63 2.23 28.07
N PHE A 5 -13.36 1.37 29.06
CA PHE A 5 -12.42 0.25 28.89
C PHE A 5 -13.02 -0.86 27.99
N PHE A 6 -14.32 -1.15 28.17
CA PHE A 6 -15.03 -2.15 27.37
C PHE A 6 -15.15 -1.73 25.89
N TYR A 7 -15.46 -0.46 25.62
CA TYR A 7 -15.55 0.07 24.26
C TYR A 7 -14.20 0.03 23.53
N LYS A 8 -13.10 0.39 24.21
CA LYS A 8 -11.74 0.27 23.66
C LYS A 8 -11.34 -1.18 23.35
N THR A 9 -11.75 -2.13 24.18
CA THR A 9 -11.42 -3.55 24.00
C THR A 9 -12.20 -4.15 22.84
N ILE A 10 -13.48 -3.84 22.68
CA ILE A 10 -14.32 -4.33 21.56
C ILE A 10 -13.83 -3.70 20.23
N SER A 11 -13.53 -2.39 20.22
CA SER A 11 -12.99 -1.72 19.04
C SER A 11 -11.65 -2.34 18.61
N LYS A 12 -10.74 -2.61 19.55
CA LYS A 12 -9.43 -3.20 19.26
C LYS A 12 -9.52 -4.64 18.72
N MET A 13 -10.49 -5.45 19.18
CA MET A 13 -10.73 -6.79 18.65
C MET A 13 -11.32 -6.75 17.22
N SER A 14 -12.18 -5.78 16.91
CA SER A 14 -12.76 -5.57 15.59
C SER A 14 -11.68 -5.16 14.56
N THR A 15 -10.83 -4.20 14.90
CA THR A 15 -9.73 -3.74 14.03
C THR A 15 -8.71 -4.84 13.75
N THR A 16 -8.35 -5.65 14.75
CA THR A 16 -7.41 -6.77 14.56
C THR A 16 -7.98 -7.80 13.58
N ASN A 17 -9.28 -8.06 13.61
CA ASN A 17 -9.93 -8.95 12.65
C ASN A 17 -9.96 -8.36 11.25
N LEU A 18 -10.25 -7.07 11.08
CA LEU A 18 -10.25 -6.39 9.78
C LEU A 18 -8.87 -6.43 9.10
N ILE A 19 -7.80 -6.13 9.84
CA ILE A 19 -6.44 -6.17 9.29
C ILE A 19 -6.07 -7.58 8.84
N GLU A 20 -6.37 -8.61 9.64
CA GLU A 20 -6.09 -10.00 9.26
C GLU A 20 -6.89 -10.41 8.01
N THR A 21 -8.18 -10.05 7.92
CA THR A 21 -9.01 -10.28 6.74
C THR A 21 -8.44 -9.59 5.50
N THR A 22 -7.97 -8.33 5.67
CA THR A 22 -7.32 -7.58 4.59
C THR A 22 -6.02 -8.26 4.13
N ILE A 23 -5.21 -8.76 5.05
CA ILE A 23 -3.99 -9.53 4.73
C ILE A 23 -4.32 -10.76 3.87
N GLN A 24 -5.35 -11.53 4.24
CA GLN A 24 -5.76 -12.72 3.47
C GLN A 24 -6.29 -12.33 2.09
N PHE A 25 -7.09 -11.26 2.00
CA PHE A 25 -7.58 -10.71 0.75
C PHE A 25 -6.43 -10.32 -0.19
N VAL A 26 -5.46 -9.56 0.30
CA VAL A 26 -4.30 -9.11 -0.50
C VAL A 26 -3.46 -10.30 -0.95
N LYS A 27 -3.18 -11.28 -0.07
CA LYS A 27 -2.47 -12.51 -0.42
C LYS A 27 -3.17 -13.27 -1.54
N ALA A 28 -4.50 -13.35 -1.51
CA ALA A 28 -5.28 -14.04 -2.53
C ALA A 28 -5.19 -13.33 -3.89
N ILE A 29 -5.30 -11.99 -3.91
CA ILE A 29 -5.16 -11.20 -5.14
C ILE A 29 -3.75 -11.33 -5.74
N LEU A 30 -2.72 -11.21 -4.91
CA LEU A 30 -1.33 -11.19 -5.35
C LEU A 30 -0.72 -12.59 -5.52
N ALA A 31 -1.50 -13.66 -5.41
CA ALA A 31 -1.00 -15.03 -5.50
C ALA A 31 -0.29 -15.37 -6.82
N GLN A 32 -0.58 -14.64 -7.90
CA GLN A 32 0.04 -14.78 -9.23
C GLN A 32 0.81 -13.52 -9.67
N ALA A 33 1.06 -12.58 -8.74
CA ALA A 33 1.80 -11.37 -9.06
C ALA A 33 3.28 -11.67 -9.33
N GLU A 34 3.93 -10.82 -10.14
CA GLU A 34 5.35 -10.93 -10.38
C GLU A 34 6.16 -10.55 -9.12
N GLY A 35 7.40 -11.07 -8.98
CA GLY A 35 8.17 -11.01 -7.73
C GLY A 35 8.66 -9.60 -7.30
N GLY A 36 8.23 -8.53 -7.96
CA GLY A 36 8.53 -7.15 -7.57
C GLY A 36 7.32 -6.45 -6.93
N HIS A 37 6.10 -6.97 -7.19
CA HIS A 37 4.82 -6.45 -6.71
C HIS A 37 3.99 -7.57 -6.05
N ASP A 38 4.67 -8.47 -5.36
CA ASP A 38 4.09 -9.62 -4.66
C ASP A 38 3.71 -9.27 -3.21
N TRP A 39 3.13 -10.26 -2.53
CA TRP A 39 2.81 -10.15 -1.10
C TRP A 39 4.00 -9.70 -0.24
N PHE A 40 5.22 -10.14 -0.55
CA PHE A 40 6.39 -9.82 0.28
C PHE A 40 6.78 -8.35 0.20
N HIS A 41 6.51 -7.66 -0.94
CA HIS A 41 6.58 -6.21 -1.02
C HIS A 41 5.58 -5.56 -0.07
N ILE A 42 4.31 -5.93 -0.17
CA ILE A 42 3.25 -5.38 0.70
C ILE A 42 3.56 -5.63 2.18
N GLU A 43 4.05 -6.81 2.53
CA GLU A 43 4.41 -7.14 3.92
C GLU A 43 5.52 -6.23 4.46
N ARG A 44 6.54 -5.91 3.65
CA ARG A 44 7.62 -4.99 4.08
C ARG A 44 7.12 -3.56 4.21
N VAL A 45 6.33 -3.09 3.24
CA VAL A 45 5.71 -1.76 3.29
C VAL A 45 4.81 -1.63 4.52
N TYR A 46 3.95 -2.61 4.77
CA TYR A 46 3.08 -2.64 5.96
C TYR A 46 3.88 -2.57 7.26
N LYS A 47 4.94 -3.39 7.41
CA LYS A 47 5.78 -3.38 8.62
C LYS A 47 6.49 -2.04 8.82
N ASN A 48 7.01 -1.45 7.75
CA ASN A 48 7.65 -0.14 7.80
C ASN A 48 6.64 0.96 8.12
N ALA A 49 5.46 0.95 7.53
CA ALA A 49 4.40 1.93 7.79
C ALA A 49 3.97 1.89 9.28
N VAL A 50 3.78 0.71 9.84
CA VAL A 50 3.45 0.55 11.28
C VAL A 50 4.60 1.06 12.17
N LEU A 51 5.85 0.82 11.78
CA LEU A 51 7.01 1.31 12.52
C LEU A 51 7.11 2.84 12.51
N ILE A 52 6.91 3.47 11.35
CA ILE A 52 6.91 4.94 11.21
C ILE A 52 5.74 5.54 11.99
N ALA A 53 4.53 4.97 11.84
CA ALA A 53 3.32 5.43 12.53
C ALA A 53 3.45 5.43 14.06
N ALA A 54 4.32 4.59 14.63
CA ALA A 54 4.52 4.53 16.08
C ALA A 54 5.07 5.84 16.68
N SER A 55 5.71 6.70 15.88
CA SER A 55 6.23 8.00 16.31
C SER A 55 5.39 9.19 15.84
N GLU A 56 4.30 8.96 15.10
CA GLU A 56 3.49 9.99 14.48
C GLU A 56 2.08 10.04 15.13
N ASN A 57 1.45 11.22 15.07
CA ASN A 57 0.06 11.39 15.48
C ASN A 57 -0.87 11.15 14.29
N CYS A 58 -1.20 9.88 14.04
CA CYS A 58 -1.97 9.43 12.88
C CYS A 58 -3.05 8.41 13.26
N ASP A 59 -3.98 8.15 12.34
CA ASP A 59 -4.90 7.02 12.45
C ASP A 59 -4.21 5.73 11.98
N LEU A 60 -3.83 4.88 12.94
CA LEU A 60 -3.11 3.65 12.65
C LEU A 60 -3.92 2.68 11.77
N GLU A 61 -5.26 2.63 11.89
CA GLU A 61 -6.11 1.77 11.06
C GLU A 61 -6.03 2.21 9.59
N ILE A 62 -6.09 3.52 9.32
CA ILE A 62 -5.95 4.06 7.96
C ILE A 62 -4.56 3.78 7.39
N VAL A 63 -3.49 3.97 8.18
CA VAL A 63 -2.12 3.63 7.76
C VAL A 63 -2.00 2.15 7.39
N GLN A 64 -2.53 1.26 8.23
CA GLN A 64 -2.47 -0.18 8.00
C GLN A 64 -3.23 -0.60 6.75
N LEU A 65 -4.46 -0.13 6.57
CA LEU A 65 -5.27 -0.40 5.39
C LEU A 65 -4.65 0.20 4.13
N GLY A 66 -4.17 1.44 4.19
CA GLY A 66 -3.46 2.10 3.10
C GLY A 66 -2.23 1.32 2.65
N ALA A 67 -1.39 0.89 3.60
CA ALA A 67 -0.19 0.11 3.32
C ALA A 67 -0.49 -1.28 2.74
N LEU A 68 -1.56 -1.94 3.20
CA LEU A 68 -1.96 -3.25 2.68
C LEU A 68 -2.59 -3.18 1.29
N LEU A 69 -3.32 -2.11 0.97
CA LEU A 69 -4.14 -2.02 -0.23
C LEU A 69 -3.53 -1.14 -1.34
N HIS A 70 -2.38 -0.48 -1.12
CA HIS A 70 -1.86 0.53 -2.04
C HIS A 70 -1.50 -0.03 -3.43
N ASP A 71 -1.09 -1.28 -3.54
CA ASP A 71 -0.54 -1.87 -4.77
C ASP A 71 -1.21 -3.21 -5.13
N ILE A 72 -2.51 -3.38 -4.79
CA ILE A 72 -3.27 -4.61 -5.09
C ILE A 72 -3.62 -4.78 -6.57
N ALA A 73 -3.48 -3.73 -7.38
CA ALA A 73 -3.68 -3.77 -8.82
C ALA A 73 -2.83 -2.68 -9.49
N ASP A 74 -1.55 -2.96 -9.73
CA ASP A 74 -0.67 -2.05 -10.47
C ASP A 74 -1.19 -1.91 -11.92
N SER A 75 -1.48 -0.67 -12.33
CA SER A 75 -1.96 -0.31 -13.66
C SER A 75 -1.06 -0.84 -14.80
N LYS A 76 0.24 -1.06 -14.53
CA LYS A 76 1.19 -1.62 -15.50
C LYS A 76 0.82 -3.03 -15.97
N PHE A 77 -0.02 -3.75 -15.23
CA PHE A 77 -0.54 -5.09 -15.55
C PHE A 77 -2.00 -5.07 -16.04
N HIS A 78 -2.60 -3.89 -16.11
CA HIS A 78 -4.00 -3.67 -16.47
C HIS A 78 -4.15 -2.61 -17.57
N ASP A 79 -3.31 -2.67 -18.59
CA ASP A 79 -3.34 -1.78 -19.77
C ASP A 79 -3.32 -0.27 -19.43
N GLY A 80 -2.79 0.09 -18.24
CA GLY A 80 -2.71 1.46 -17.77
C GLY A 80 -3.95 1.96 -17.02
N ASP A 81 -4.93 1.10 -16.71
CA ASP A 81 -6.11 1.48 -15.92
C ASP A 81 -5.77 1.64 -14.43
N GLU A 82 -5.53 2.89 -14.02
CA GLU A 82 -5.25 3.26 -12.63
C GLU A 82 -6.49 3.14 -11.71
N SER A 83 -7.70 2.93 -12.25
CA SER A 83 -8.94 2.89 -11.46
C SER A 83 -9.23 1.53 -10.82
N ILE A 84 -8.57 0.46 -11.27
CA ILE A 84 -8.84 -0.91 -10.80
C ILE A 84 -8.49 -1.08 -9.32
N GLY A 85 -7.31 -0.63 -8.91
CA GLY A 85 -6.85 -0.71 -7.52
C GLY A 85 -7.81 -0.02 -6.54
N PRO A 86 -8.07 1.28 -6.69
CA PRO A 86 -9.00 2.03 -5.83
C PRO A 86 -10.40 1.39 -5.79
N ARG A 87 -10.94 0.98 -6.93
CA ARG A 87 -12.28 0.35 -7.01
C ARG A 87 -12.33 -1.00 -6.31
N THR A 88 -11.31 -1.84 -6.48
CA THR A 88 -11.21 -3.14 -5.81
C THR A 88 -11.08 -2.98 -4.30
N ALA A 89 -10.24 -2.04 -3.85
CA ALA A 89 -10.09 -1.72 -2.43
C ALA A 89 -11.40 -1.22 -1.82
N ARG A 90 -12.10 -0.30 -2.49
CA ARG A 90 -13.40 0.22 -2.05
C ARG A 90 -14.42 -0.90 -1.87
N THR A 91 -14.59 -1.75 -2.89
CA THR A 91 -15.55 -2.86 -2.85
C THR A 91 -15.26 -3.81 -1.68
N PHE A 92 -13.99 -4.12 -1.44
CA PHE A 92 -13.58 -4.95 -0.32
C PHE A 92 -13.91 -4.28 1.02
N LEU A 93 -13.50 -3.03 1.24
CA LEU A 93 -13.73 -2.31 2.50
C LEU A 93 -15.22 -2.10 2.80
N GLU A 94 -16.05 -1.87 1.77
CA GLU A 94 -17.52 -1.82 1.90
C GLU A 94 -18.09 -3.17 2.35
N SER A 95 -17.59 -4.29 1.80
CA SER A 95 -18.03 -5.63 2.21
C SER A 95 -17.69 -5.94 3.66
N GLU A 96 -16.57 -5.41 4.16
CA GLU A 96 -16.14 -5.51 5.56
C GLU A 96 -16.82 -4.47 6.48
N LYS A 97 -17.74 -3.65 5.95
CA LYS A 97 -18.52 -2.63 6.69
C LYS A 97 -17.64 -1.57 7.36
N VAL A 98 -16.53 -1.25 6.76
CA VAL A 98 -15.66 -0.13 7.17
C VAL A 98 -16.42 1.19 6.99
N SER A 99 -16.14 2.18 7.86
CA SER A 99 -16.83 3.47 7.78
C SER A 99 -16.56 4.18 6.44
N PRO A 100 -17.54 4.88 5.86
CA PRO A 100 -17.33 5.62 4.61
C PRO A 100 -16.16 6.61 4.68
N ALA A 101 -15.96 7.28 5.81
CA ALA A 101 -14.87 8.24 6.00
C ALA A 101 -13.50 7.54 5.95
N THR A 102 -13.36 6.37 6.58
CA THR A 102 -12.13 5.57 6.53
C THR A 102 -11.88 5.07 5.10
N ILE A 103 -12.93 4.57 4.43
CA ILE A 103 -12.83 4.11 3.03
C ILE A 103 -12.33 5.25 2.14
N ASP A 104 -12.98 6.42 2.19
CA ASP A 104 -12.61 7.56 1.34
C ASP A 104 -11.17 8.00 1.57
N HIS A 105 -10.70 7.98 2.83
CA HIS A 105 -9.31 8.31 3.15
C HIS A 105 -8.32 7.27 2.59
N VAL A 106 -8.59 5.98 2.77
CA VAL A 106 -7.75 4.89 2.22
C VAL A 106 -7.70 4.97 0.69
N ILE A 107 -8.83 5.20 0.03
CA ILE A 107 -8.87 5.37 -1.43
C ILE A 107 -8.04 6.59 -1.87
N ALA A 108 -8.16 7.72 -1.16
CA ALA A 108 -7.35 8.90 -1.46
C ALA A 108 -5.83 8.61 -1.30
N ILE A 109 -5.43 7.77 -0.34
CA ILE A 109 -4.03 7.31 -0.22
C ILE A 109 -3.64 6.51 -1.46
N ILE A 110 -4.42 5.52 -1.87
CA ILE A 110 -4.12 4.65 -3.02
C ILE A 110 -3.97 5.48 -4.31
N GLU A 111 -4.85 6.44 -4.54
CA GLU A 111 -4.83 7.31 -5.73
C GLU A 111 -3.65 8.29 -5.76
N ASN A 112 -3.08 8.65 -4.61
CA ASN A 112 -2.04 9.68 -4.49
C ASN A 112 -0.66 9.15 -4.08
N ILE A 113 -0.50 7.85 -3.85
CA ILE A 113 0.77 7.26 -3.37
C ILE A 113 1.85 7.26 -4.45
N SER A 114 1.48 7.12 -5.73
CA SER A 114 2.42 6.98 -6.84
C SER A 114 3.35 8.17 -6.97
N PHE A 115 4.66 7.90 -7.01
CA PHE A 115 5.68 8.89 -7.31
C PHE A 115 5.71 9.18 -8.81
N LYS A 116 4.95 10.18 -9.26
CA LYS A 116 4.94 10.64 -10.67
C LYS A 116 6.16 11.54 -11.00
N GLY A 117 7.30 11.27 -10.37
CA GLY A 117 8.56 12.00 -10.62
C GLY A 117 8.54 13.48 -10.20
N GLY A 118 7.68 13.87 -9.26
CA GLY A 118 7.54 15.27 -8.81
C GLY A 118 6.91 16.19 -9.85
N ARG A 119 6.36 15.64 -10.95
CA ARG A 119 5.81 16.41 -12.07
C ARG A 119 4.32 16.70 -11.96
N VAL A 120 3.65 16.12 -10.99
CA VAL A 120 2.21 16.31 -10.77
C VAL A 120 2.00 16.93 -9.39
N GLU A 121 1.21 18.01 -9.34
CA GLU A 121 0.84 18.66 -8.09
C GLU A 121 0.02 17.69 -7.23
N ARG A 122 0.34 17.62 -5.94
CA ARG A 122 -0.32 16.75 -4.96
C ARG A 122 -1.76 17.21 -4.77
N GLN A 123 -2.73 16.40 -5.09
CA GLN A 123 -4.16 16.70 -4.95
C GLN A 123 -4.71 16.34 -3.56
N PHE A 124 -4.02 15.48 -2.83
CA PHE A 124 -4.38 15.05 -1.48
C PHE A 124 -3.14 15.02 -0.59
N SER A 125 -3.29 15.37 0.68
CA SER A 125 -2.21 15.33 1.68
C SER A 125 -2.79 14.94 3.04
N SER A 126 -2.17 13.95 3.67
CA SER A 126 -2.42 13.56 5.06
C SER A 126 -1.17 12.94 5.64
N ILE A 127 -1.08 12.87 6.97
CA ILE A 127 0.04 12.21 7.63
C ILE A 127 0.08 10.70 7.31
N GLU A 128 -1.09 10.07 7.16
CA GLU A 128 -1.21 8.66 6.81
C GLU A 128 -0.70 8.39 5.39
N LEU A 129 -1.00 9.27 4.42
CA LEU A 129 -0.42 9.19 3.07
C LEU A 129 1.10 9.33 3.12
N ASP A 130 1.63 10.28 3.87
CA ASP A 130 3.07 10.51 3.99
C ASP A 130 3.77 9.28 4.57
N ILE A 131 3.21 8.68 5.63
CA ILE A 131 3.73 7.47 6.26
C ILE A 131 3.76 6.30 5.27
N VAL A 132 2.65 6.04 4.57
CA VAL A 132 2.56 4.91 3.63
C VAL A 132 3.49 5.13 2.44
N GLN A 133 3.57 6.35 1.93
CA GLN A 133 4.45 6.71 0.81
C GLN A 133 5.93 6.57 1.16
N ASP A 134 6.35 6.96 2.36
CA ASP A 134 7.73 6.80 2.82
C ASP A 134 8.05 5.31 3.05
N ALA A 135 7.11 4.54 3.60
CA ALA A 135 7.27 3.10 3.76
C ALA A 135 7.45 2.37 2.42
N ASP A 136 6.68 2.74 1.39
CA ASP A 136 6.82 2.19 0.04
C ASP A 136 8.16 2.58 -0.59
N ARG A 137 8.57 3.84 -0.48
CA ARG A 137 9.86 4.33 -0.99
C ARG A 137 11.06 3.64 -0.34
N LEU A 138 10.99 3.30 0.94
CA LEU A 138 12.02 2.54 1.64
C LEU A 138 12.23 1.16 1.01
N ASP A 139 11.21 0.53 0.44
CA ASP A 139 11.33 -0.76 -0.26
C ASP A 139 11.96 -0.64 -1.66
N ALA A 140 12.18 0.57 -2.14
CA ALA A 140 12.89 0.84 -3.40
C ALA A 140 14.38 1.15 -3.22
N ILE A 141 14.93 1.09 -1.99
CA ILE A 141 16.33 1.38 -1.71
C ILE A 141 17.08 0.16 -1.17
N GLY A 142 18.42 0.27 -1.11
CA GLY A 142 19.28 -0.82 -0.64
C GLY A 142 19.28 -2.05 -1.54
N ALA A 143 19.67 -3.20 -1.00
CA ALA A 143 19.80 -4.44 -1.75
C ALA A 143 18.46 -4.92 -2.33
N ILE A 144 17.36 -4.75 -1.60
CA ILE A 144 16.03 -5.15 -2.08
C ILE A 144 15.58 -4.29 -3.27
N GLY A 145 15.82 -2.98 -3.25
CA GLY A 145 15.52 -2.08 -4.37
C GLY A 145 16.30 -2.47 -5.64
N ILE A 146 17.58 -2.82 -5.49
CA ILE A 146 18.41 -3.32 -6.59
C ILE A 146 17.82 -4.62 -7.15
N ALA A 147 17.51 -5.59 -6.27
CA ALA A 147 16.95 -6.88 -6.68
C ALA A 147 15.62 -6.72 -7.43
N ARG A 148 14.70 -5.87 -6.93
CA ARG A 148 13.43 -5.55 -7.59
C ARG A 148 13.64 -4.93 -8.97
N THR A 149 14.60 -4.01 -9.10
CA THR A 149 14.92 -3.37 -10.39
C THR A 149 15.34 -4.39 -11.46
N PHE A 150 16.24 -5.32 -11.10
CA PHE A 150 16.67 -6.37 -12.03
C PHE A 150 15.59 -7.40 -12.30
N ASN A 151 14.80 -7.78 -11.30
CA ASN A 151 13.67 -8.70 -11.47
C ASN A 151 12.65 -8.12 -12.45
N TYR A 152 12.24 -6.86 -12.27
CA TYR A 152 11.32 -6.17 -13.18
C TYR A 152 11.92 -5.98 -14.58
N GLY A 153 13.21 -5.66 -14.65
CA GLY A 153 13.94 -5.60 -15.93
C GLY A 153 13.90 -6.92 -16.70
N GLY A 154 14.12 -8.05 -16.01
CA GLY A 154 14.02 -9.39 -16.57
C GLY A 154 12.59 -9.73 -17.02
N PHE A 155 11.58 -9.43 -16.18
CA PHE A 155 10.17 -9.60 -16.54
C PHE A 155 9.76 -8.82 -17.78
N LYS A 156 10.28 -7.58 -17.96
CA LYS A 156 10.05 -6.75 -19.13
C LYS A 156 11.03 -7.03 -20.29
N ASN A 157 11.85 -8.08 -20.20
CA ASN A 157 12.86 -8.43 -21.18
C ASN A 157 13.80 -7.26 -21.56
N ARG A 158 14.20 -6.46 -20.57
CA ARG A 158 15.11 -5.32 -20.75
C ARG A 158 16.56 -5.79 -20.73
N ALA A 159 17.39 -5.18 -21.54
CA ALA A 159 18.83 -5.41 -21.49
C ALA A 159 19.42 -4.92 -20.15
N LEU A 160 20.29 -5.75 -19.54
CA LEU A 160 21.00 -5.39 -18.31
C LEU A 160 21.96 -4.22 -18.48
N TYR A 161 22.53 -4.09 -19.66
CA TYR A 161 23.51 -3.07 -20.00
C TYR A 161 23.26 -2.53 -21.40
N LEU A 162 23.24 -1.23 -21.52
CA LEU A 162 23.16 -0.51 -22.78
C LEU A 162 24.41 0.36 -22.91
N SER A 163 25.39 -0.07 -23.71
CA SER A 163 26.67 0.60 -23.84
C SER A 163 26.63 2.01 -24.45
N LEU A 164 25.48 2.41 -24.98
CA LEU A 164 25.26 3.73 -25.61
C LEU A 164 24.49 4.70 -24.74
N ILE A 165 24.16 4.35 -23.51
CA ILE A 165 23.56 5.30 -22.57
C ILE A 165 24.67 6.12 -21.95
N HIS A 166 24.78 7.34 -22.41
CA HIS A 166 25.52 8.38 -21.70
C HIS A 166 24.57 9.00 -20.67
N ILE A 167 24.92 8.85 -19.42
CA ILE A 167 24.26 9.51 -18.29
C ILE A 167 24.80 10.94 -18.23
#